data_5b74d6989633b3fefdee3fcfe324a328
#
_entry.id   5b74d6989633b3fefdee3fcfe324a328
#
_cell.length_a   1.000
_cell.length_b   1.000
_cell.length_c   1.000
_cell.angle_alpha   90.00
_cell.angle_beta   90.00
_cell.angle_gamma   90.00
#
_symmetry.space_group_name_H-M   'P 1'
#
loop_
_entity.id
_entity.type
_entity.pdbx_description
1 polymer ?
#
loop_
_entity_poly.entity_id
_entity_poly.type
_entity_poly.pdbx_seq_one_letter_code
_entity_poly.pdbx_strand_id
1 'polypeptide(L)'
;MAKVTGLGGIFYKVADTAATQAWYQENLGVGGEWGAMFPFKNDDPEGFTLLSPFKADSDYFAPSGQQFMINLRVDDLDGMIAVLAAKGIEILGRQDEEYGRFAWILDPDGVKVELWQQLGGAPV
;
A
#
# COMPACT_ATOMS: atom_id res chain seq x y z
N MET A 1 -29.33 8.87 -4.75
CA MET A 1 -28.60 8.68 -5.99
C MET A 1 -27.40 7.76 -5.75
N ALA A 2 -27.24 6.78 -6.60
CA ALA A 2 -26.09 5.87 -6.48
C ALA A 2 -24.77 6.60 -6.77
N LYS A 3 -23.72 6.29 -6.01
CA LYS A 3 -22.38 6.87 -6.20
C LYS A 3 -21.29 5.90 -5.76
N VAL A 4 -20.09 6.09 -6.27
CA VAL A 4 -18.92 5.38 -5.77
C VAL A 4 -18.53 6.00 -4.42
N THR A 5 -18.30 5.17 -3.41
CA THR A 5 -18.00 5.62 -2.04
C THR A 5 -16.56 5.36 -1.61
N GLY A 6 -15.78 4.65 -2.42
CA GLY A 6 -14.38 4.36 -2.12
C GLY A 6 -13.81 3.31 -3.06
N LEU A 7 -12.59 2.92 -2.84
CA LEU A 7 -11.95 1.83 -3.59
C LEU A 7 -12.37 0.50 -2.97
N GLY A 8 -12.91 -0.42 -3.80
CA GLY A 8 -13.33 -1.75 -3.35
C GLY A 8 -12.16 -2.70 -3.17
N GLY A 9 -11.11 -2.54 -3.96
CA GLY A 9 -9.91 -3.37 -3.86
C GLY A 9 -9.03 -3.27 -5.08
N ILE A 10 -7.86 -3.92 -4.98
CA ILE A 10 -6.92 -4.08 -6.08
C ILE A 10 -6.77 -5.57 -6.34
N PHE A 11 -6.95 -5.99 -7.58
CA PHE A 11 -6.82 -7.38 -8.01
C PHE A 11 -5.68 -7.47 -9.01
N TYR A 12 -4.76 -8.41 -8.79
CA TYR A 12 -3.59 -8.52 -9.64
C TYR A 12 -3.10 -9.96 -9.70
N LYS A 13 -2.42 -10.30 -10.78
CA LYS A 13 -1.94 -11.66 -11.02
C LYS A 13 -0.57 -11.85 -10.41
N VAL A 14 -0.36 -12.99 -9.77
CA VAL A 14 0.92 -13.37 -9.17
C VAL A 14 1.26 -14.81 -9.57
N ALA A 15 2.55 -15.14 -9.45
CA ALA A 15 3.01 -16.48 -9.84
C ALA A 15 2.51 -17.57 -8.90
N ASP A 16 2.46 -17.29 -7.59
CA ASP A 16 2.06 -18.25 -6.56
C ASP A 16 1.25 -17.50 -5.50
N THR A 17 -0.05 -17.69 -5.52
CA THR A 17 -0.96 -16.96 -4.63
C THR A 17 -0.69 -17.26 -3.15
N ALA A 18 -0.40 -18.51 -2.82
CA ALA A 18 -0.12 -18.90 -1.43
C ALA A 18 1.16 -18.26 -0.91
N ALA A 19 2.21 -18.23 -1.71
CA ALA A 19 3.49 -17.62 -1.35
C ALA A 19 3.35 -16.12 -1.17
N THR A 20 2.64 -15.45 -2.06
CA THR A 20 2.41 -14.00 -1.98
C THR A 20 1.57 -13.64 -0.76
N GLN A 21 0.50 -14.37 -0.48
CA GLN A 21 -0.32 -14.16 0.71
C GLN A 21 0.50 -14.33 2.00
N ALA A 22 1.34 -15.37 2.06
CA ALA A 22 2.21 -15.59 3.20
C ALA A 22 3.20 -14.45 3.41
N TRP A 23 3.77 -13.92 2.33
CA TRP A 23 4.69 -12.79 2.39
C TRP A 23 4.02 -11.54 2.98
N TYR A 24 2.81 -11.20 2.50
CA TYR A 24 2.06 -10.05 3.01
C TYR A 24 1.70 -10.22 4.49
N GLN A 25 1.27 -11.41 4.88
CA GLN A 25 0.95 -11.69 6.28
C GLN A 25 2.18 -11.57 7.18
N GLU A 26 3.30 -12.14 6.76
CA GLU A 26 4.54 -12.18 7.55
C GLU A 26 5.20 -10.82 7.69
N ASN A 27 5.18 -10.02 6.63
CA ASN A 27 5.94 -8.78 6.57
C ASN A 27 5.12 -7.52 6.82
N LEU A 28 3.84 -7.54 6.48
CA LEU A 28 2.97 -6.36 6.58
C LEU A 28 1.75 -6.61 7.49
N GLY A 29 1.60 -7.83 8.00
CA GLY A 29 0.48 -8.14 8.88
C GLY A 29 -0.87 -8.11 8.19
N VAL A 30 -0.91 -8.22 6.86
CA VAL A 30 -2.16 -8.21 6.10
C VAL A 30 -2.38 -9.57 5.46
N GLY A 31 -3.59 -10.09 5.57
CA GLY A 31 -3.90 -11.38 5.00
C GLY A 31 -5.29 -11.86 5.38
N GLY A 32 -5.62 -13.05 4.90
CA GLY A 32 -6.89 -13.69 5.10
C GLY A 32 -7.09 -14.74 4.02
N GLU A 33 -8.09 -15.56 4.18
CA GLU A 33 -8.38 -16.64 3.24
C GLU A 33 -8.64 -16.14 1.81
N TRP A 34 -9.27 -14.97 1.69
CA TRP A 34 -9.67 -14.38 0.42
C TRP A 34 -8.82 -13.18 0.03
N GLY A 35 -7.69 -12.96 0.72
CA GLY A 35 -6.86 -11.78 0.58
C GLY A 35 -7.01 -10.85 1.79
N ALA A 36 -6.36 -9.70 1.75
CA ALA A 36 -6.43 -8.74 2.83
C ALA A 36 -7.72 -7.93 2.78
N MET A 37 -8.39 -7.80 3.93
CA MET A 37 -9.60 -6.99 4.06
C MET A 37 -9.35 -5.88 5.08
N PHE A 38 -9.77 -4.66 4.73
CA PHE A 38 -9.57 -3.46 5.53
C PHE A 38 -10.93 -2.82 5.82
N PRO A 39 -11.62 -3.24 6.90
CA PRO A 39 -12.92 -2.64 7.21
C PRO A 39 -12.79 -1.15 7.56
N PHE A 40 -13.64 -0.32 7.01
CA PHE A 40 -13.77 1.07 7.42
C PHE A 40 -14.45 1.10 8.77
N LYS A 41 -13.73 1.58 9.80
CA LYS A 41 -14.22 1.66 11.17
C LYS A 41 -14.28 3.09 11.65
N ASN A 42 -15.08 3.29 12.68
CA ASN A 42 -15.25 4.62 13.30
C ASN A 42 -13.99 5.12 14.01
N ASP A 43 -13.02 4.26 14.25
CA ASP A 43 -11.76 4.62 14.90
C ASP A 43 -10.81 5.42 13.98
N ASP A 44 -11.11 5.49 12.69
CA ASP A 44 -10.38 6.33 11.74
C ASP A 44 -11.36 7.11 10.85
N PRO A 45 -12.07 8.09 11.42
CA PRO A 45 -13.09 8.82 10.66
C PRO A 45 -12.53 9.71 9.55
N GLU A 46 -11.24 10.02 9.59
CA GLU A 46 -10.56 10.80 8.53
C GLU A 46 -9.95 9.92 7.46
N GLY A 47 -9.98 8.61 7.63
CA GLY A 47 -9.42 7.66 6.70
C GLY A 47 -10.11 7.68 5.35
N PHE A 48 -9.31 7.55 4.30
CA PHE A 48 -9.82 7.48 2.92
C PHE A 48 -8.92 6.60 2.06
N THR A 49 -9.48 6.13 0.94
CA THR A 49 -8.73 5.42 -0.08
C THR A 49 -8.70 6.26 -1.36
N LEU A 50 -7.75 5.93 -2.24
CA LEU A 50 -7.57 6.65 -3.50
C LEU A 50 -7.71 5.70 -4.69
N LEU A 51 -8.41 6.16 -5.71
CA LEU A 51 -8.32 5.63 -7.06
C LEU A 51 -7.66 6.70 -7.91
N SER A 52 -6.36 6.54 -8.21
CA SER A 52 -5.57 7.61 -8.81
C SER A 52 -4.94 7.14 -10.11
N PRO A 53 -5.36 7.69 -11.26
CA PRO A 53 -4.70 7.40 -12.52
C PRO A 53 -3.34 8.11 -12.59
N PHE A 54 -2.35 7.42 -13.14
CA PHE A 54 -1.03 7.97 -13.41
C PHE A 54 -0.84 8.07 -14.91
N LYS A 55 0.04 8.96 -15.35
CA LYS A 55 0.39 9.07 -16.76
C LYS A 55 1.07 7.78 -17.21
N ALA A 56 0.81 7.37 -18.45
CA ALA A 56 1.37 6.12 -18.99
C ALA A 56 2.91 6.11 -18.98
N ASP A 57 3.54 7.27 -19.11
CA ASP A 57 5.00 7.43 -19.11
C ASP A 57 5.58 7.80 -17.74
N SER A 58 4.78 7.75 -16.67
CA SER A 58 5.26 8.04 -15.31
C SER A 58 6.32 7.03 -14.89
N ASP A 59 7.39 7.52 -14.27
CA ASP A 59 8.43 6.68 -13.67
C ASP A 59 8.18 6.41 -12.18
N TYR A 60 7.03 6.84 -11.65
CA TYR A 60 6.74 6.72 -10.22
C TYR A 60 6.71 5.27 -9.74
N PHE A 61 6.34 4.31 -10.61
CA PHE A 61 6.29 2.91 -10.26
C PHE A 61 7.65 2.18 -10.40
N ALA A 62 8.66 2.86 -10.94
CA ALA A 62 9.99 2.26 -11.03
C ALA A 62 10.52 1.91 -9.63
N PRO A 63 11.30 0.83 -9.45
CA PRO A 63 11.84 -0.04 -10.48
C PRO A 63 10.90 -1.18 -10.92
N SER A 64 9.62 -1.15 -10.54
CA SER A 64 8.65 -2.16 -10.99
C SER A 64 8.37 -2.01 -12.48
N GLY A 65 8.23 -3.12 -13.18
CA GLY A 65 7.78 -3.14 -14.57
C GLY A 65 6.26 -3.23 -14.71
N GLN A 66 5.52 -3.24 -13.62
CA GLN A 66 4.07 -3.37 -13.64
C GLN A 66 3.38 -2.04 -13.94
N GLN A 67 2.17 -2.12 -14.48
CA GLN A 67 1.37 -0.94 -14.84
C GLN A 67 0.52 -0.42 -13.68
N PHE A 68 0.71 -0.95 -12.48
CA PHE A 68 -0.02 -0.55 -11.28
C PHE A 68 0.91 -0.56 -10.08
N MET A 69 0.49 0.08 -9.02
CA MET A 69 1.16 0.10 -7.73
C MET A 69 0.10 -0.07 -6.65
N ILE A 70 0.47 -0.73 -5.56
CA ILE A 70 -0.40 -0.91 -4.42
C ILE A 70 -0.04 0.13 -3.37
N ASN A 71 -1.05 0.84 -2.85
CA ASN A 71 -0.87 1.73 -1.71
C ASN A 71 -1.53 1.09 -0.49
N LEU A 72 -0.75 0.96 0.59
CA LEU A 72 -1.24 0.45 1.86
C LEU A 72 -1.08 1.54 2.93
N ARG A 73 -2.17 1.85 3.60
CA ARG A 73 -2.14 2.79 4.72
C ARG A 73 -1.52 2.12 5.94
N VAL A 74 -0.69 2.88 6.66
CA VAL A 74 -0.07 2.41 7.92
C VAL A 74 -0.29 3.48 9.01
N ASP A 75 -0.32 3.06 10.24
CA ASP A 75 -0.51 3.96 11.39
C ASP A 75 0.81 4.53 11.91
N ASP A 76 1.92 3.85 11.66
CA ASP A 76 3.25 4.24 12.15
C ASP A 76 4.30 3.85 11.11
N LEU A 77 4.66 4.78 10.24
CA LEU A 77 5.61 4.50 9.17
C LEU A 77 7.02 4.23 9.70
N ASP A 78 7.47 4.98 10.71
CA ASP A 78 8.80 4.76 11.28
C ASP A 78 8.92 3.34 11.85
N GLY A 79 7.91 2.90 12.60
CA GLY A 79 7.86 1.55 13.16
C GLY A 79 7.80 0.49 12.07
N MET A 80 7.02 0.71 11.02
CA MET A 80 6.91 -0.22 9.90
C MET A 80 8.25 -0.37 9.18
N ILE A 81 8.93 0.73 8.89
CA ILE A 81 10.25 0.71 8.24
C ILE A 81 11.25 -0.08 9.10
N ALA A 82 11.27 0.14 10.41
CA ALA A 82 12.17 -0.57 11.31
C ALA A 82 11.94 -2.09 11.27
N VAL A 83 10.68 -2.52 11.30
CA VAL A 83 10.32 -3.94 11.23
C VAL A 83 10.75 -4.55 9.90
N LEU A 84 10.46 -3.87 8.79
CA LEU A 84 10.79 -4.38 7.46
C LEU A 84 12.30 -4.46 7.25
N ALA A 85 13.04 -3.45 7.67
CA ALA A 85 14.50 -3.44 7.59
C ALA A 85 15.12 -4.59 8.42
N ALA A 86 14.59 -4.85 9.61
CA ALA A 86 15.03 -5.96 10.45
C ALA A 86 14.77 -7.33 9.81
N LYS A 87 13.76 -7.43 8.93
CA LYS A 87 13.47 -8.65 8.17
C LYS A 87 14.24 -8.76 6.86
N GLY A 88 15.14 -7.81 6.59
CA GLY A 88 15.94 -7.82 5.37
C GLY A 88 15.21 -7.32 4.13
N ILE A 89 14.08 -6.64 4.28
CA ILE A 89 13.34 -6.08 3.17
C ILE A 89 13.91 -4.69 2.86
N GLU A 90 14.31 -4.50 1.60
CA GLU A 90 14.88 -3.24 1.15
C GLU A 90 13.82 -2.14 1.11
N ILE A 91 14.12 -1.01 1.73
CA ILE A 91 13.33 0.20 1.60
C ILE A 91 13.88 0.99 0.42
N LEU A 92 13.11 1.10 -0.65
CA LEU A 92 13.54 1.75 -1.90
C LEU A 92 13.74 3.25 -1.73
N GLY A 93 12.98 3.87 -0.82
CA GLY A 93 13.05 5.28 -0.56
C GLY A 93 12.03 5.71 0.46
N ARG A 94 12.13 6.97 0.87
CA ARG A 94 11.20 7.60 1.81
C ARG A 94 10.99 9.04 1.41
N GLN A 95 9.76 9.54 1.57
CA GLN A 95 9.43 10.94 1.33
C GLN A 95 8.39 11.40 2.35
N ASP A 96 8.70 12.47 3.07
CA ASP A 96 7.80 13.07 4.05
C ASP A 96 7.25 14.38 3.49
N GLU A 97 5.91 14.51 3.54
CA GLU A 97 5.17 15.69 3.12
C GLU A 97 4.29 16.17 4.25
N GLU A 98 3.73 17.36 4.15
CA GLU A 98 2.81 17.89 5.17
C GLU A 98 1.57 17.03 5.33
N TYR A 99 1.11 16.40 4.25
CA TYR A 99 -0.13 15.63 4.21
C TYR A 99 0.07 14.13 4.40
N GLY A 100 1.31 13.65 4.41
CA GLY A 100 1.57 12.22 4.56
C GLY A 100 3.05 11.87 4.54
N ARG A 101 3.35 10.71 5.10
CA ARG A 101 4.68 10.10 5.08
C ARG A 101 4.62 8.85 4.22
N PHE A 102 5.61 8.69 3.36
CA PHE A 102 5.61 7.64 2.34
C PHE A 102 6.93 6.88 2.36
N ALA A 103 6.85 5.57 2.13
CA ALA A 103 8.01 4.73 1.86
C ALA A 103 7.61 3.67 0.85
N TRP A 104 8.60 3.09 0.15
CA TRP A 104 8.34 2.14 -0.93
C TRP A 104 9.17 0.88 -0.76
N ILE A 105 8.55 -0.25 -1.08
CA ILE A 105 9.18 -1.57 -1.15
C ILE A 105 8.71 -2.28 -2.42
N LEU A 106 9.35 -3.41 -2.75
CA LEU A 106 8.85 -4.32 -3.78
C LEU A 106 8.34 -5.60 -3.10
N ASP A 107 7.20 -6.11 -3.59
CA ASP A 107 6.73 -7.44 -3.19
C ASP A 107 7.48 -8.54 -3.96
N PRO A 108 7.23 -9.85 -3.68
CA PRO A 108 7.96 -10.94 -4.34
C PRO A 108 7.77 -11.01 -5.85
N ASP A 109 6.71 -10.43 -6.39
CA ASP A 109 6.40 -10.44 -7.82
C ASP A 109 6.81 -9.14 -8.52
N GLY A 110 7.55 -8.27 -7.84
CA GLY A 110 8.04 -7.02 -8.41
C GLY A 110 7.00 -5.92 -8.47
N VAL A 111 5.92 -6.04 -7.73
CA VAL A 111 4.93 -4.97 -7.60
C VAL A 111 5.43 -3.98 -6.57
N LYS A 112 5.47 -2.70 -6.93
CA LYS A 112 5.83 -1.64 -5.98
C LYS A 112 4.68 -1.42 -5.01
N VAL A 113 5.02 -1.39 -3.72
CA VAL A 113 4.09 -1.13 -2.64
C VAL A 113 4.48 0.19 -1.98
N GLU A 114 3.56 1.14 -1.98
CA GLU A 114 3.70 2.39 -1.25
C GLU A 114 3.07 2.22 0.13
N LEU A 115 3.86 2.51 1.16
CA LEU A 115 3.38 2.54 2.54
C LEU A 115 3.10 3.99 2.89
N TRP A 116 1.90 4.28 3.33
CA TRP A 116 1.43 5.65 3.52
C TRP A 116 0.86 5.85 4.91
N GLN A 117 1.49 6.75 5.67
CA GLN A 117 0.94 7.26 6.92
C GLN A 117 0.28 8.60 6.64
N GLN A 118 -1.04 8.62 6.69
CA GLN A 118 -1.81 9.83 6.47
C GLN A 118 -1.58 10.83 7.61
N LEU A 119 -1.39 12.09 7.26
CA LEU A 119 -1.30 13.20 8.20
C LEU A 119 -2.42 14.19 7.85
N GLY A 120 -3.44 14.27 8.71
CA GLY A 120 -4.62 15.10 8.46
C GLY A 120 -5.66 14.42 7.57
N GLY A 121 -6.76 15.11 7.33
CA GLY A 121 -7.87 14.60 6.54
C GLY A 121 -7.67 14.70 5.04
N ALA A 122 -8.67 14.26 4.27
CA ALA A 122 -8.64 14.34 2.82
C ALA A 122 -8.58 15.80 2.36
N PRO A 123 -7.69 16.13 1.40
CA PRO A 123 -7.71 17.46 0.78
C PRO A 123 -8.95 17.57 -0.10
N VAL A 124 -9.76 18.58 0.16
CA VAL A 124 -11.00 18.83 -0.59
C VAL A 124 -10.89 20.08 -1.44
#